data_53decb8678f010071ef22b281757d5e9
#
_entry.id   53decb8678f010071ef22b281757d5e9
#
_cell.length_a   1.000
_cell.length_b   1.000
_cell.length_c   1.000
_cell.angle_alpha   90.00
_cell.angle_beta   90.00
_cell.angle_gamma   90.00
#
_symmetry.space_group_name_H-M   'P 1'
#
loop_
_entity.id
_entity.type
_entity.pdbx_description
1 polymer ?
#
loop_
_entity_poly.entity_id
_entity_poly.type
_entity_poly.pdbx_seq_one_letter_code
_entity_poly.pdbx_strand_id
1 'polypeptide(L)'
;NGHMNVAYYILIFDQNAAETLMTKLNMGEKSALETNKSTMVVESHITYNQELIEGDEVELNLIHFDHDKKRIQYKFEMIHKEKKYLASTIEVLALYVDLKERKVAEFEEEKVKLMAKFISENKETFKSENLIFSSKLKK
;
A
#
# COMPACT_ATOMS: atom_id res chain seq x y z
N ASN A 1 25.31 -1.79 13.75
CA ASN A 1 24.81 -3.11 14.11
C ASN A 1 24.75 -4.12 12.96
N GLY A 2 24.97 -3.69 11.73
CA GLY A 2 24.97 -4.58 10.58
C GLY A 2 23.58 -4.98 10.08
N HIS A 3 22.53 -4.73 10.83
CA HIS A 3 21.16 -4.99 10.37
C HIS A 3 20.42 -3.69 10.03
N MET A 4 19.34 -3.83 9.27
CA MET A 4 18.58 -2.68 8.79
C MET A 4 17.77 -2.04 9.91
N ASN A 5 17.84 -0.70 10.01
CA ASN A 5 17.06 0.08 10.96
C ASN A 5 15.57 -0.04 10.64
N VAL A 6 14.72 -0.11 11.67
CA VAL A 6 13.27 -0.20 11.56
C VAL A 6 12.68 0.86 10.62
N ALA A 7 13.18 2.10 10.71
CA ALA A 7 12.69 3.19 9.87
C ALA A 7 12.91 2.96 8.38
N TYR A 8 13.94 2.23 7.99
CA TYR A 8 14.22 1.94 6.58
C TYR A 8 13.21 0.98 5.98
N TYR A 9 12.64 0.04 6.76
CA TYR A 9 11.57 -0.84 6.26
C TYR A 9 10.37 -0.01 5.81
N ILE A 10 9.97 0.95 6.63
CA ILE A 10 8.85 1.85 6.32
C ILE A 10 9.18 2.68 5.08
N LEU A 11 10.38 3.22 5.00
CA LEU A 11 10.83 4.05 3.87
C LEU A 11 10.80 3.27 2.55
N ILE A 12 11.28 2.02 2.56
CA ILE A 12 11.29 1.17 1.37
C ILE A 12 9.85 0.88 0.92
N PHE A 13 8.97 0.51 1.84
CA PHE A 13 7.56 0.27 1.51
C PHE A 13 6.90 1.51 0.94
N ASP A 14 7.12 2.66 1.56
CA ASP A 14 6.50 3.91 1.14
C ASP A 14 7.01 4.38 -0.23
N GLN A 15 8.32 4.52 -0.38
CA GLN A 15 8.90 5.09 -1.59
C GLN A 15 8.92 4.15 -2.79
N ASN A 16 9.09 2.85 -2.58
CA ASN A 16 9.26 1.92 -3.69
C ASN A 16 8.03 1.08 -3.98
N ALA A 17 7.12 0.94 -3.04
CA ALA A 17 5.93 0.12 -3.22
C ALA A 17 4.66 0.97 -3.28
N ALA A 18 4.38 1.75 -2.23
CA ALA A 18 3.15 2.52 -2.16
C ALA A 18 3.07 3.60 -3.23
N GLU A 19 4.14 4.31 -3.51
CA GLU A 19 4.17 5.33 -4.58
C GLU A 19 3.89 4.71 -5.95
N THR A 20 4.49 3.56 -6.24
CA THR A 20 4.26 2.85 -7.50
C THR A 20 2.80 2.44 -7.62
N LEU A 21 2.22 1.90 -6.54
CA LEU A 21 0.81 1.52 -6.51
C LEU A 21 -0.10 2.72 -6.74
N MET A 22 0.14 3.82 -6.05
CA MET A 22 -0.68 5.03 -6.17
C MET A 22 -0.60 5.62 -7.58
N THR A 23 0.58 5.65 -8.17
CA THR A 23 0.76 6.13 -9.55
C THR A 23 -0.01 5.25 -10.54
N LYS A 24 0.05 3.94 -10.37
CA LYS A 24 -0.66 2.98 -11.22
C LYS A 24 -2.18 3.17 -11.16
N LEU A 25 -2.70 3.56 -10.00
CA LEU A 25 -4.14 3.77 -9.79
C LEU A 25 -4.58 5.23 -10.01
N ASN A 26 -3.68 6.05 -10.57
CA ASN A 26 -3.92 7.48 -10.81
C ASN A 26 -4.28 8.24 -9.52
N MET A 27 -3.59 7.93 -8.43
CA MET A 27 -3.75 8.57 -7.13
C MET A 27 -2.42 9.05 -6.57
N GLY A 28 -1.41 9.19 -7.43
CA GLY A 28 -0.09 9.65 -7.05
C GLY A 28 0.06 11.16 -7.08
N GLU A 29 1.30 11.63 -7.09
CA GLU A 29 1.64 13.05 -7.05
C GLU A 29 1.00 13.85 -8.19
N LYS A 30 1.05 13.33 -9.41
CA LYS A 30 0.48 14.02 -10.57
C LYS A 30 -1.02 14.27 -10.39
N SER A 31 -1.75 13.25 -9.97
CA SER A 31 -3.19 13.36 -9.72
C SER A 31 -3.48 14.33 -8.57
N ALA A 32 -2.65 14.31 -7.52
CA ALA A 32 -2.80 15.24 -6.40
C ALA A 32 -2.66 16.70 -6.85
N LEU A 33 -1.72 16.98 -7.75
CA LEU A 33 -1.54 18.32 -8.30
C LEU A 33 -2.73 18.77 -9.16
N GLU A 34 -3.33 17.84 -9.90
CA GLU A 34 -4.47 18.13 -10.79
C GLU A 34 -5.80 18.27 -10.04
N THR A 35 -6.02 17.44 -9.01
CA THR A 35 -7.33 17.33 -8.34
C THR A 35 -7.36 17.96 -6.94
N ASN A 36 -6.22 18.26 -6.35
CA ASN A 36 -6.06 18.63 -4.93
C ASN A 36 -6.54 17.53 -3.99
N LYS A 37 -6.52 16.28 -4.46
CA LYS A 37 -6.92 15.12 -3.65
C LYS A 37 -5.78 14.09 -3.64
N SER A 38 -5.64 13.43 -2.50
CA SER A 38 -4.60 12.43 -2.31
C SER A 38 -5.03 11.41 -1.26
N THR A 39 -4.27 10.33 -1.13
CA THR A 39 -4.49 9.37 -0.07
C THR A 39 -3.67 9.76 1.17
N MET A 40 -4.25 9.52 2.35
CA MET A 40 -3.58 9.77 3.62
C MET A 40 -3.66 8.51 4.47
N VAL A 41 -2.51 7.98 4.87
CA VAL A 41 -2.45 6.80 5.72
C VAL A 41 -2.99 7.15 7.11
N VAL A 42 -3.94 6.34 7.59
CA VAL A 42 -4.53 6.52 8.92
C VAL A 42 -4.27 5.35 9.86
N GLU A 43 -3.88 4.20 9.32
CA GLU A 43 -3.56 3.03 10.13
C GLU A 43 -2.59 2.16 9.36
N SER A 44 -1.60 1.62 10.04
CA SER A 44 -0.68 0.65 9.46
C SER A 44 -0.29 -0.39 10.49
N HIS A 45 -0.02 -1.62 10.01
CA HIS A 45 0.47 -2.71 10.82
C HIS A 45 1.68 -3.30 10.12
N ILE A 46 2.82 -3.27 10.79
CA ILE A 46 4.10 -3.72 10.22
C ILE A 46 4.61 -4.88 11.04
N THR A 47 5.08 -5.93 10.36
CA THR A 47 5.78 -7.04 11.00
C THR A 47 7.23 -7.05 10.57
N TYR A 48 8.10 -7.47 11.47
CA TYR A 48 9.54 -7.63 11.24
C TYR A 48 9.85 -9.11 11.46
N ASN A 49 9.87 -9.88 10.38
CA ASN A 49 9.88 -11.34 10.46
C ASN A 49 11.28 -11.92 10.51
N GLN A 50 12.19 -11.36 9.73
CA GLN A 50 13.58 -11.80 9.68
C GLN A 50 14.45 -10.64 9.25
N GLU A 51 15.59 -10.48 9.92
CA GLU A 51 16.44 -9.31 9.68
C GLU A 51 17.04 -9.28 8.27
N LEU A 52 17.27 -8.06 7.81
CA LEU A 52 18.03 -7.76 6.60
C LEU A 52 19.32 -7.06 7.05
N ILE A 53 20.37 -7.25 6.28
CA ILE A 53 21.65 -6.56 6.51
C ILE A 53 21.92 -5.61 5.35
N GLU A 54 22.79 -4.63 5.59
CA GLU A 54 23.18 -3.66 4.57
C GLU A 54 23.70 -4.37 3.33
N GLY A 55 23.20 -3.94 2.17
CA GLY A 55 23.54 -4.53 0.87
C GLY A 55 22.61 -5.61 0.40
N ASP A 56 21.69 -6.11 1.24
CA ASP A 56 20.69 -7.08 0.82
C ASP A 56 19.71 -6.43 -0.17
N GLU A 57 19.36 -7.18 -1.22
CA GLU A 57 18.31 -6.77 -2.16
C GLU A 57 16.99 -7.42 -1.77
N VAL A 58 15.90 -6.70 -2.00
CA VAL A 58 14.55 -7.16 -1.65
C VAL A 58 13.60 -7.05 -2.83
N GLU A 59 12.57 -7.90 -2.82
CA GLU A 59 11.42 -7.83 -3.70
C GLU A 59 10.23 -7.38 -2.87
N LEU A 60 9.41 -6.48 -3.43
CA LEU A 60 8.21 -5.96 -2.78
C LEU A 60 7.00 -6.47 -3.55
N ASN A 61 6.15 -7.26 -2.89
CA ASN A 61 4.98 -7.87 -3.52
C ASN A 61 3.71 -7.37 -2.88
N LEU A 62 2.77 -6.92 -3.71
CA LEU A 62 1.43 -6.56 -3.26
C LEU A 62 0.60 -7.85 -3.20
N ILE A 63 0.14 -8.22 -2.00
CA ILE A 63 -0.60 -9.45 -1.78
C ILE A 63 -2.06 -9.25 -1.41
N HIS A 64 -2.48 -8.00 -1.28
CA HIS A 64 -3.88 -7.63 -1.10
C HIS A 64 -4.10 -6.17 -1.47
N PHE A 65 -5.23 -5.91 -2.08
CA PHE A 65 -5.74 -4.55 -2.34
C PHE A 65 -7.25 -4.62 -2.42
N ASP A 66 -7.91 -3.71 -1.72
CA ASP A 66 -9.35 -3.52 -1.83
C ASP A 66 -9.68 -2.07 -1.46
N HIS A 67 -10.92 -1.66 -1.70
CA HIS A 67 -11.35 -0.29 -1.43
C HIS A 67 -12.85 -0.22 -1.15
N ASP A 68 -13.26 0.88 -0.56
CA ASP A 68 -14.66 1.32 -0.54
C ASP A 68 -14.76 2.69 -1.24
N LYS A 69 -15.79 3.48 -0.96
CA LYS A 69 -15.98 4.79 -1.62
C LYS A 69 -14.91 5.82 -1.26
N LYS A 70 -14.26 5.67 -0.09
CA LYS A 70 -13.40 6.70 0.49
C LYS A 70 -12.07 6.16 1.00
N ARG A 71 -11.89 4.84 1.05
CA ARG A 71 -10.74 4.18 1.67
C ARG A 71 -10.13 3.17 0.74
N ILE A 72 -8.84 2.97 0.89
CA ILE A 72 -8.13 1.83 0.32
C ILE A 72 -7.45 1.07 1.45
N GLN A 73 -7.35 -0.24 1.28
CA GLN A 73 -6.65 -1.12 2.21
C GLN A 73 -5.77 -2.06 1.41
N TYR A 74 -4.51 -2.16 1.76
CA TYR A 74 -3.57 -2.98 1.00
C TYR A 74 -2.50 -3.57 1.90
N LYS A 75 -1.86 -4.62 1.40
CA LYS A 75 -0.74 -5.28 2.10
C LYS A 75 0.38 -5.60 1.14
N PHE A 76 1.59 -5.21 1.52
CA PHE A 76 2.83 -5.60 0.85
C PHE A 76 3.62 -6.57 1.72
N GLU A 77 4.38 -7.43 1.06
CA GLU A 77 5.42 -8.20 1.71
C GLU A 77 6.78 -7.86 1.10
N MET A 78 7.80 -7.92 1.94
CA MET A 78 9.20 -7.67 1.57
C MET A 78 9.95 -8.99 1.68
N ILE A 79 10.43 -9.48 0.55
CA ILE A 79 11.11 -10.78 0.44
C ILE A 79 12.59 -10.55 0.13
N HIS A 80 13.48 -11.22 0.86
CA HIS A 80 14.91 -11.23 0.53
C HIS A 80 15.06 -11.83 -0.86
N LYS A 81 15.66 -11.06 -1.78
CA LYS A 81 15.67 -11.44 -3.20
C LYS A 81 16.38 -12.76 -3.47
N GLU A 82 17.57 -12.94 -2.89
CA GLU A 82 18.37 -14.14 -3.10
C GLU A 82 17.90 -15.34 -2.28
N LYS A 83 17.72 -15.14 -0.97
CA LYS A 83 17.39 -16.23 -0.04
C LYS A 83 15.91 -16.54 0.07
N LYS A 84 15.05 -15.70 -0.53
CA LYS A 84 13.60 -15.92 -0.62
C LYS A 84 12.86 -16.02 0.71
N TYR A 85 13.39 -15.47 1.79
CA TYR A 85 12.65 -15.43 3.05
C TYR A 85 11.84 -14.14 3.20
N LEU A 86 10.79 -14.24 4.01
CA LEU A 86 9.96 -13.09 4.34
C LEU A 86 10.68 -12.22 5.39
N ALA A 87 11.02 -11.00 5.00
CA ALA A 87 11.70 -10.07 5.89
C ALA A 87 10.72 -9.18 6.66
N SER A 88 9.65 -8.72 6.02
CA SER A 88 8.72 -7.77 6.62
C SER A 88 7.41 -7.76 5.87
N THR A 89 6.33 -7.35 6.54
CA THR A 89 5.04 -7.04 5.90
C THR A 89 4.55 -5.69 6.37
N ILE A 90 3.73 -5.04 5.55
CA ILE A 90 2.99 -3.85 5.95
C ILE A 90 1.55 -3.92 5.43
N GLU A 91 0.60 -3.69 6.32
CA GLU A 91 -0.80 -3.51 5.99
C GLU A 91 -1.16 -2.05 6.22
N VAL A 92 -1.87 -1.45 5.28
CA VAL A 92 -2.17 -0.02 5.31
C VAL A 92 -3.65 0.21 5.06
N LEU A 93 -4.24 1.09 5.87
CA LEU A 93 -5.52 1.71 5.61
C LEU A 93 -5.27 3.18 5.32
N ALA A 94 -5.78 3.66 4.18
CA ALA A 94 -5.64 5.06 3.81
C ALA A 94 -6.99 5.64 3.41
N LEU A 95 -7.18 6.92 3.74
CA LEU A 95 -8.36 7.69 3.34
C LEU A 95 -8.04 8.51 2.10
N TYR A 96 -9.04 8.69 1.23
CA TYR A 96 -8.96 9.66 0.16
C TYR A 96 -9.41 11.00 0.72
N VAL A 97 -8.61 12.04 0.54
CA VAL A 97 -8.87 13.34 1.16
C VAL A 97 -8.75 14.47 0.15
N ASP A 98 -9.59 15.48 0.35
CA ASP A 98 -9.50 16.75 -0.35
C ASP A 98 -8.54 17.63 0.45
N LEU A 99 -7.39 17.96 -0.16
CA LEU A 99 -6.33 18.71 0.51
C LEU A 99 -6.68 20.20 0.69
N LYS A 100 -7.56 20.71 -0.17
CA LYS A 100 -8.01 22.10 -0.10
C LYS A 100 -9.07 22.27 0.99
N GLU A 101 -10.10 21.42 0.96
CA GLU A 101 -11.20 21.44 1.93
C GLU A 101 -10.82 20.78 3.26
N ARG A 102 -9.71 20.05 3.29
CA ARG A 102 -9.20 19.36 4.49
C ARG A 102 -10.19 18.36 5.06
N LYS A 103 -10.83 17.58 4.19
CA LYS A 103 -11.83 16.58 4.60
C LYS A 103 -11.78 15.36 3.68
N VAL A 104 -12.38 14.26 4.15
CA VAL A 104 -12.48 13.00 3.39
C VAL A 104 -13.32 13.22 2.14
N ALA A 105 -12.89 12.62 1.03
CA ALA A 105 -13.56 12.70 -0.26
C ALA A 105 -13.86 11.31 -0.80
N GLU A 106 -14.85 11.24 -1.70
CA GLU A 106 -15.12 10.00 -2.43
C GLU A 106 -14.22 9.92 -3.67
N PHE A 107 -13.82 8.71 -4.05
CA PHE A 107 -13.06 8.50 -5.27
C PHE A 107 -13.88 8.90 -6.49
N GLU A 108 -13.23 9.54 -7.46
CA GLU A 108 -13.83 9.83 -8.75
C GLU A 108 -14.14 8.52 -9.47
N GLU A 109 -15.16 8.54 -10.32
CA GLU A 109 -15.60 7.35 -11.06
C GLU A 109 -14.48 6.67 -11.85
N GLU A 110 -13.59 7.45 -12.47
CA GLU A 110 -12.45 6.91 -13.22
C GLU A 110 -11.50 6.10 -12.34
N LYS A 111 -11.31 6.56 -11.10
CA LYS A 111 -10.44 5.86 -10.14
C LYS A 111 -11.09 4.58 -9.65
N VAL A 112 -12.40 4.62 -9.41
CA VAL A 112 -13.17 3.42 -9.03
C VAL A 112 -13.06 2.36 -10.12
N LYS A 113 -13.17 2.75 -11.39
CA LYS A 113 -13.01 1.83 -12.53
C LYS A 113 -11.62 1.24 -12.62
N LEU A 114 -10.57 2.06 -12.39
CA LEU A 114 -9.19 1.58 -12.38
C LEU A 114 -8.96 0.57 -11.25
N MET A 115 -9.48 0.85 -10.06
CA MET A 115 -9.36 -0.05 -8.91
C MET A 115 -10.10 -1.36 -9.15
N ALA A 116 -11.30 -1.31 -9.72
CA ALA A 116 -12.08 -2.50 -10.03
C ALA A 116 -11.34 -3.40 -11.04
N LYS A 117 -10.76 -2.81 -12.06
CA LYS A 117 -9.96 -3.53 -13.06
C LYS A 117 -8.73 -4.16 -12.41
N PHE A 118 -8.03 -3.40 -11.60
CA PHE A 118 -6.83 -3.84 -10.89
C PHE A 118 -7.13 -5.05 -10.00
N ILE A 119 -8.20 -4.98 -9.22
CA ILE A 119 -8.63 -6.08 -8.34
C ILE A 119 -8.99 -7.31 -9.17
N SER A 120 -9.75 -7.13 -10.24
CA SER A 120 -10.16 -8.21 -11.13
C SER A 120 -8.95 -8.93 -11.76
N GLU A 121 -7.95 -8.17 -12.19
CA GLU A 121 -6.73 -8.72 -12.80
C GLU A 121 -5.86 -9.47 -11.80
N ASN A 122 -6.04 -9.24 -10.50
CA ASN A 122 -5.21 -9.81 -9.44
C ASN A 122 -6.01 -10.64 -8.43
N LYS A 123 -7.21 -11.08 -8.80
CA LYS A 123 -8.10 -11.79 -7.87
C LYS A 123 -7.51 -13.08 -7.28
N GLU A 124 -6.60 -13.72 -8.00
CA GLU A 124 -5.93 -14.94 -7.51
C GLU A 124 -4.87 -14.64 -6.45
N THR A 125 -4.36 -13.41 -6.44
CA THR A 125 -3.33 -12.97 -5.51
C THR A 125 -3.92 -12.24 -4.31
N PHE A 126 -4.93 -11.39 -4.54
CA PHE A 126 -5.50 -10.54 -3.49
C PHE A 126 -6.50 -11.32 -2.65
N LYS A 127 -6.11 -11.64 -1.42
CA LYS A 127 -6.91 -12.41 -0.48
C LYS A 127 -7.03 -11.66 0.83
N SER A 128 -8.26 -11.47 1.31
CA SER A 128 -8.52 -10.79 2.59
C SER A 128 -7.95 -11.56 3.79
N GLU A 129 -7.84 -12.89 3.69
CA GLU A 129 -7.21 -13.72 4.71
C GLU A 129 -5.72 -13.47 4.86
N ASN A 130 -5.08 -12.75 3.92
CA ASN A 130 -3.70 -12.32 4.05
C ASN A 130 -3.53 -11.20 5.08
N LEU A 131 -4.63 -10.51 5.42
CA LEU A 131 -4.61 -9.40 6.38
C LEU A 131 -4.56 -9.93 7.82
N ILE A 132 -3.79 -9.26 8.66
CA ILE A 132 -3.70 -9.55 10.09
C ILE A 132 -4.83 -8.82 10.82
N PHE A 133 -5.01 -7.52 10.57
CA PHE A 133 -6.16 -6.83 11.13
C PHE A 133 -7.37 -6.97 10.18
N SER A 134 -8.55 -7.03 10.78
CA SER A 134 -9.78 -7.19 10.02
C SER A 134 -10.01 -6.01 9.09
N SER A 135 -10.76 -6.26 8.01
CA SER A 135 -11.08 -5.20 7.06
C SER A 135 -11.82 -4.05 7.74
N LYS A 136 -11.37 -2.84 7.44
CA LYS A 136 -11.97 -1.58 7.89
C LYS A 136 -12.84 -0.94 6.80
N LEU A 137 -12.96 -1.61 5.67
CA LEU A 137 -13.75 -1.11 4.56
C LEU A 137 -15.24 -1.22 4.84
N LYS A 138 -16.00 -0.25 4.32
CA LYS A 138 -17.47 -0.17 4.47
C LYS A 138 -18.10 -0.20 3.08
N LYS A 139 -18.26 -1.38 2.57
CA LYS A 139 -18.84 -1.59 1.23
C LYS A 139 -20.36 -1.48 1.19
#